data_e7265ed1e0756b0cd9a2947689df481e
#
_entry.id   e7265ed1e0756b0cd9a2947689df481e
#
_cell.length_a   1.000
_cell.length_b   1.000
_cell.length_c   1.000
_cell.angle_alpha   90.00
_cell.angle_beta   90.00
_cell.angle_gamma   90.00
#
_symmetry.space_group_name_H-M   'P 1'
#
loop_
_entity.id
_entity.type
_entity.pdbx_description
1 polymer ?
#
loop_
_entity_poly.entity_id
_entity_poly.type
_entity_poly.pdbx_seq_one_letter_code
_entity_poly.pdbx_strand_id
1 'polypeptide(L)'
;VALIQNEVPRHPVRVYQGDEIGVFTAEIQFDKEQDIAFGSTVLEWFSAGGFDQLIIIDGILKPEKQIQGEGLFAVGANEIARSRLKSLDLQTIQRGVVSGITGFLLSEGDRLNLDITALLSEASPMYPDVRAAAVAIEAITELTGKEIPLSKLLENARSIEQSVQEIIESATPLLPSPDD
;
A
#
# COMPACT_ATOMS: atom_id res chain seq x y z
N VAL A 1 -6.08 -0.83 -20.90
CA VAL A 1 -5.52 -2.02 -20.24
C VAL A 1 -6.63 -2.78 -19.54
N ALA A 2 -6.66 -4.10 -19.69
CA ALA A 2 -7.55 -4.99 -18.95
C ALA A 2 -6.70 -6.10 -18.29
N LEU A 3 -7.01 -6.41 -17.05
CA LEU A 3 -6.46 -7.58 -16.36
C LEU A 3 -7.32 -8.80 -16.69
N ILE A 4 -6.68 -9.90 -17.04
CA ILE A 4 -7.39 -11.17 -17.27
C ILE A 4 -7.19 -12.05 -16.03
N GLN A 5 -8.26 -12.37 -15.36
CA GLN A 5 -8.25 -13.24 -14.17
C GLN A 5 -9.33 -14.30 -14.31
N ASN A 6 -8.92 -15.57 -14.32
CA ASN A 6 -9.82 -16.73 -14.57
C ASN A 6 -10.64 -16.54 -15.87
N GLU A 7 -9.96 -16.21 -16.97
CA GLU A 7 -10.55 -15.96 -18.31
C GLU A 7 -11.51 -14.75 -18.39
N VAL A 8 -11.69 -14.01 -17.29
CA VAL A 8 -12.58 -12.85 -17.23
C VAL A 8 -11.76 -11.56 -17.28
N PRO A 9 -12.04 -10.66 -18.25
CA PRO A 9 -11.41 -9.34 -18.27
C PRO A 9 -11.97 -8.47 -17.12
N ARG A 10 -11.05 -7.81 -16.41
CA ARG A 10 -11.39 -6.90 -15.31
C ARG A 10 -10.69 -5.55 -15.52
N HIS A 11 -11.34 -4.50 -15.06
CA HIS A 11 -10.71 -3.19 -15.02
C HIS A 11 -9.59 -3.18 -13.97
N PRO A 12 -8.39 -2.64 -14.28
CA PRO A 12 -7.28 -2.62 -13.33
C PRO A 12 -7.49 -1.65 -12.16
N VAL A 13 -8.33 -0.65 -12.34
CA VAL A 13 -8.74 0.27 -11.27
C VAL A 13 -10.17 -0.07 -10.87
N ARG A 14 -10.39 -0.29 -9.59
CA ARG A 14 -11.69 -0.70 -9.07
C ARG A 14 -12.02 0.00 -7.76
N VAL A 15 -13.30 0.20 -7.53
CA VAL A 15 -13.84 0.65 -6.26
C VAL A 15 -14.74 -0.45 -5.70
N TYR A 16 -14.51 -0.80 -4.47
CA TYR A 16 -15.37 -1.70 -3.70
C TYR A 16 -16.03 -0.89 -2.58
N GLN A 17 -17.29 -1.11 -2.38
CA GLN A 17 -18.06 -0.44 -1.34
C GLN A 17 -18.71 -1.45 -0.42
N GLY A 18 -18.41 -1.34 0.86
CA GLY A 18 -19.13 -2.01 1.95
C GLY A 18 -19.96 -0.99 2.73
N ASP A 19 -20.56 -1.44 3.83
CA ASP A 19 -21.43 -0.58 4.65
C ASP A 19 -20.65 0.52 5.37
N GLU A 20 -19.40 0.26 5.74
CA GLU A 20 -18.57 1.15 6.54
C GLU A 20 -17.20 1.45 5.92
N ILE A 21 -16.78 0.67 4.93
CA ILE A 21 -15.47 0.79 4.29
C ILE A 21 -15.65 0.81 2.78
N GLY A 22 -15.10 1.84 2.13
CA GLY A 22 -14.86 1.86 0.70
C GLY A 22 -13.39 1.55 0.40
N VAL A 23 -13.10 0.75 -0.62
CA VAL A 23 -11.74 0.44 -1.04
C VAL A 23 -11.55 0.85 -2.49
N PHE A 24 -10.59 1.75 -2.71
CA PHE A 24 -10.13 2.15 -4.03
C PHE A 24 -8.82 1.42 -4.32
N THR A 25 -8.75 0.63 -5.37
CA THR A 25 -7.56 -0.17 -5.70
C THR A 25 -7.14 0.05 -7.14
N ALA A 26 -5.83 0.10 -7.38
CA ALA A 26 -5.23 0.14 -8.70
C ALA A 26 -4.14 -0.94 -8.81
N GLU A 27 -4.30 -1.83 -9.77
CA GLU A 27 -3.36 -2.94 -10.04
C GLU A 27 -2.44 -2.62 -11.24
N ILE A 28 -2.22 -1.33 -11.51
CA ILE A 28 -1.31 -0.83 -12.55
C ILE A 28 -0.50 0.33 -11.98
N GLN A 29 0.70 0.52 -12.52
CA GLN A 29 1.43 1.76 -12.33
C GLN A 29 0.89 2.83 -13.27
N PHE A 30 0.75 4.03 -12.76
CA PHE A 30 0.41 5.20 -13.55
C PHE A 30 1.68 5.93 -13.99
N ASP A 31 1.61 6.58 -15.16
CA ASP A 31 2.62 7.52 -15.55
C ASP A 31 2.56 8.75 -14.62
N LYS A 32 3.72 9.32 -14.30
CA LYS A 32 3.82 10.48 -13.37
C LYS A 32 2.93 11.67 -13.78
N GLU A 33 2.66 11.81 -15.06
CA GLU A 33 1.79 12.84 -15.61
C GLU A 33 0.32 12.62 -15.22
N GLN A 34 -0.06 11.42 -14.82
CA GLN A 34 -1.41 11.04 -14.42
C GLN A 34 -1.65 11.15 -12.91
N ASP A 35 -0.59 11.30 -12.11
CA ASP A 35 -0.68 11.30 -10.63
C ASP A 35 -1.69 12.33 -10.11
N ILE A 36 -1.66 13.55 -10.63
CA ILE A 36 -2.55 14.63 -10.21
C ILE A 36 -4.00 14.33 -10.62
N ALA A 37 -4.23 13.90 -11.86
CA ALA A 37 -5.57 13.62 -12.35
C ALA A 37 -6.21 12.45 -11.59
N PHE A 38 -5.42 11.40 -11.34
CA PHE A 38 -5.88 10.25 -10.57
C PHE A 38 -6.11 10.59 -9.10
N GLY A 39 -5.17 11.29 -8.47
CA GLY A 39 -5.31 11.75 -7.09
C GLY A 39 -6.53 12.65 -6.90
N SER A 40 -6.80 13.55 -7.86
CA SER A 40 -8.02 14.39 -7.84
C SER A 40 -9.29 13.55 -7.90
N THR A 41 -9.31 12.50 -8.75
CA THR A 41 -10.46 11.58 -8.82
C THR A 41 -10.69 10.85 -7.50
N VAL A 42 -9.61 10.43 -6.82
CA VAL A 42 -9.71 9.80 -5.48
C VAL A 42 -10.27 10.79 -4.46
N LEU A 43 -9.82 12.05 -4.47
CA LEU A 43 -10.35 13.08 -3.56
C LEU A 43 -11.81 13.42 -3.84
N GLU A 44 -12.22 13.49 -5.09
CA GLU A 44 -13.63 13.67 -5.48
C GLU A 44 -14.49 12.51 -4.96
N TRP A 45 -14.04 11.27 -5.18
CA TRP A 45 -14.72 10.09 -4.66
C TRP A 45 -14.81 10.09 -3.13
N PHE A 46 -13.71 10.39 -2.45
CA PHE A 46 -13.66 10.50 -1.00
C PHE A 46 -14.66 11.52 -0.47
N SER A 47 -14.65 12.72 -1.05
CA SER A 47 -15.51 13.83 -0.62
C SER A 47 -16.98 13.58 -0.94
N ALA A 48 -17.29 13.02 -2.12
CA ALA A 48 -18.66 12.71 -2.53
C ALA A 48 -19.24 11.51 -1.77
N GLY A 49 -18.39 10.58 -1.33
CA GLY A 49 -18.79 9.38 -0.60
C GLY A 49 -19.14 9.61 0.87
N GLY A 50 -18.87 10.79 1.41
CA GLY A 50 -19.15 11.12 2.82
C GLY A 50 -18.28 10.33 3.80
N PHE A 51 -17.07 9.96 3.39
CA PHE A 51 -16.12 9.27 4.25
C PHE A 51 -15.47 10.22 5.26
N ASP A 52 -15.29 9.74 6.49
CA ASP A 52 -14.67 10.53 7.57
C ASP A 52 -13.14 10.58 7.45
N GLN A 53 -12.51 9.54 6.93
CA GLN A 53 -11.06 9.44 6.76
C GLN A 53 -10.67 8.70 5.49
N LEU A 54 -9.52 9.06 4.93
CA LEU A 54 -8.88 8.36 3.82
C LEU A 54 -7.55 7.76 4.32
N ILE A 55 -7.42 6.43 4.20
CA ILE A 55 -6.18 5.73 4.51
C ILE A 55 -5.56 5.24 3.20
N ILE A 56 -4.32 5.63 2.96
CA ILE A 56 -3.54 5.25 1.78
C ILE A 56 -2.54 4.18 2.21
N ILE A 57 -2.47 3.08 1.48
CA ILE A 57 -1.42 2.06 1.63
C ILE A 57 -0.47 2.21 0.45
N ASP A 58 0.81 2.38 0.73
CA ASP A 58 1.85 2.49 -0.30
C ASP A 58 3.11 1.75 0.15
N GLY A 59 3.93 1.35 -0.83
CA GLY A 59 5.18 0.64 -0.58
C GLY A 59 6.38 1.58 -0.66
N ILE A 60 7.29 1.47 0.31
CA ILE A 60 8.62 2.07 0.22
C ILE A 60 9.67 0.98 0.09
N LEU A 61 10.78 1.31 -0.60
CA LEU A 61 11.86 0.35 -0.78
C LEU A 61 12.49 -0.03 0.56
N LYS A 62 12.56 -1.33 0.83
CA LYS A 62 13.26 -1.86 1.98
C LYS A 62 14.78 -1.66 1.81
N PRO A 63 15.48 -1.06 2.77
CA PRO A 63 16.94 -0.95 2.72
C PRO A 63 17.61 -2.33 2.68
N GLU A 64 18.52 -2.57 1.74
CA GLU A 64 19.20 -3.87 1.53
C GLU A 64 19.88 -4.46 2.78
N LYS A 65 20.14 -3.64 3.81
CA LYS A 65 20.85 -4.05 5.04
C LYS A 65 19.92 -4.44 6.19
N GLN A 66 18.61 -4.26 6.08
CA GLN A 66 17.67 -4.65 7.12
C GLN A 66 17.06 -6.02 6.78
N ILE A 67 17.64 -7.08 7.31
CA ILE A 67 17.16 -8.46 7.13
C ILE A 67 16.04 -8.82 8.10
N GLN A 68 15.79 -8.02 9.13
CA GLN A 68 14.79 -8.31 10.16
C GLN A 68 13.82 -7.16 10.36
N GLY A 69 12.52 -7.48 10.24
CA GLY A 69 11.41 -6.58 10.49
C GLY A 69 10.81 -5.97 9.21
N GLU A 70 9.52 -5.84 9.22
CA GLU A 70 8.76 -5.13 8.22
C GLU A 70 8.47 -3.74 8.80
N GLY A 71 9.23 -2.74 8.33
CA GLY A 71 9.04 -1.37 8.77
C GLY A 71 7.72 -0.82 8.25
N LEU A 72 6.95 -0.23 9.15
CA LEU A 72 5.77 0.56 8.79
C LEU A 72 5.97 1.99 9.27
N PHE A 73 5.81 2.93 8.36
CA PHE A 73 5.86 4.36 8.65
C PHE A 73 4.53 4.99 8.31
N ALA A 74 4.17 6.03 9.05
CA ALA A 74 2.92 6.73 8.82
C ALA A 74 3.12 8.24 8.64
N VAL A 75 2.25 8.86 7.84
CA VAL A 75 2.19 10.30 7.65
C VAL A 75 0.74 10.74 7.73
N GLY A 76 0.42 11.66 8.63
CA GLY A 76 -0.90 12.29 8.73
C GLY A 76 -0.91 13.67 8.07
N ALA A 77 -1.86 13.91 7.17
CA ALA A 77 -1.96 15.16 6.44
C ALA A 77 -2.35 16.34 7.37
N ASN A 78 -3.37 16.15 8.20
CA ASN A 78 -3.84 17.19 9.12
C ASN A 78 -3.53 16.89 10.59
N GLU A 79 -3.88 17.78 11.51
CA GLU A 79 -3.60 17.61 12.93
C GLU A 79 -4.40 16.44 13.54
N ILE A 80 -5.60 16.16 13.06
CA ILE A 80 -6.42 15.03 13.52
C ILE A 80 -5.72 13.72 13.21
N ALA A 81 -5.29 13.52 11.96
CA ALA A 81 -4.55 12.35 11.52
C ALA A 81 -3.23 12.21 12.32
N ARG A 82 -2.45 13.29 12.47
CA ARG A 82 -1.19 13.26 13.22
C ARG A 82 -1.39 12.92 14.70
N SER A 83 -2.43 13.45 15.34
CA SER A 83 -2.74 13.15 16.74
C SER A 83 -3.16 11.69 16.93
N ARG A 84 -3.93 11.14 16.00
CA ARG A 84 -4.33 9.73 16.00
C ARG A 84 -3.11 8.82 15.87
N LEU A 85 -2.20 9.10 14.93
CA LEU A 85 -0.97 8.33 14.76
C LEU A 85 -0.11 8.30 16.03
N LYS A 86 0.01 9.44 16.72
CA LYS A 86 0.73 9.53 18.01
C LYS A 86 0.04 8.72 19.11
N SER A 87 -1.28 8.71 19.18
CA SER A 87 -2.02 7.98 20.21
C SER A 87 -1.90 6.45 20.07
N LEU A 88 -1.62 5.97 18.85
CA LEU A 88 -1.42 4.56 18.54
C LEU A 88 0.08 4.16 18.51
N ASP A 89 0.98 5.07 18.87
CA ASP A 89 2.44 4.86 18.86
C ASP A 89 2.99 4.37 17.50
N LEU A 90 2.32 4.77 16.41
CA LEU A 90 2.78 4.45 15.07
C LEU A 90 3.99 5.30 14.69
N GLN A 91 5.00 4.67 14.11
CA GLN A 91 6.23 5.34 13.68
C GLN A 91 5.93 6.34 12.58
N THR A 92 6.18 7.63 12.83
CA THR A 92 5.90 8.71 11.88
C THR A 92 7.16 9.24 11.20
N ILE A 93 7.03 9.61 9.92
CA ILE A 93 8.12 10.27 9.19
C ILE A 93 8.16 11.75 9.60
N GLN A 94 9.29 12.14 10.24
CA GLN A 94 9.49 13.53 10.67
C GLN A 94 10.04 14.44 9.57
N ARG A 95 10.78 13.87 8.62
CA ARG A 95 11.35 14.59 7.49
C ARG A 95 11.59 13.63 6.33
N GLY A 96 11.11 13.97 5.15
CA GLY A 96 11.24 13.15 3.96
C GLY A 96 10.51 13.76 2.77
N VAL A 97 10.50 13.02 1.67
CA VAL A 97 9.74 13.35 0.47
C VAL A 97 8.89 12.13 0.12
N VAL A 98 7.58 12.32 0.03
CA VAL A 98 6.64 11.34 -0.51
C VAL A 98 6.22 11.87 -1.88
N SER A 99 6.35 11.06 -2.91
CA SER A 99 6.04 11.43 -4.30
C SER A 99 4.83 10.68 -4.83
N GLY A 100 4.48 10.92 -6.08
CA GLY A 100 3.37 10.24 -6.75
C GLY A 100 2.01 10.63 -6.20
N ILE A 101 1.06 9.75 -6.40
CA ILE A 101 -0.34 9.94 -5.97
C ILE A 101 -0.44 10.13 -4.45
N THR A 102 0.31 9.35 -3.68
CA THR A 102 0.36 9.45 -2.22
C THR A 102 0.83 10.82 -1.77
N GLY A 103 1.90 11.35 -2.36
CA GLY A 103 2.41 12.69 -2.07
C GLY A 103 1.40 13.78 -2.42
N PHE A 104 0.72 13.67 -3.56
CA PHE A 104 -0.35 14.58 -3.96
C PHE A 104 -1.51 14.56 -2.96
N LEU A 105 -2.01 13.39 -2.60
CA LEU A 105 -3.13 13.24 -1.67
C LEU A 105 -2.81 13.80 -0.27
N LEU A 106 -1.60 13.57 0.24
CA LEU A 106 -1.16 14.14 1.51
C LEU A 106 -1.08 15.67 1.45
N SER A 107 -0.55 16.23 0.36
CA SER A 107 -0.44 17.69 0.19
C SER A 107 -1.79 18.37 0.08
N GLU A 108 -2.71 17.78 -0.68
CA GLU A 108 -4.09 18.29 -0.78
C GLU A 108 -4.87 18.08 0.53
N GLY A 109 -4.61 16.96 1.23
CA GLY A 109 -5.16 16.71 2.55
C GLY A 109 -4.79 17.79 3.57
N ASP A 110 -3.52 18.20 3.61
CA ASP A 110 -3.06 19.33 4.45
C ASP A 110 -3.71 20.65 4.02
N ARG A 111 -3.70 20.96 2.72
CA ARG A 111 -4.27 22.18 2.16
C ARG A 111 -5.78 22.32 2.43
N LEU A 112 -6.52 21.22 2.34
CA LEU A 112 -7.99 21.18 2.51
C LEU A 112 -8.42 20.77 3.91
N ASN A 113 -7.45 20.53 4.81
CA ASN A 113 -7.68 20.03 6.17
C ASN A 113 -8.49 18.74 6.23
N LEU A 114 -8.24 17.80 5.29
CA LEU A 114 -8.88 16.50 5.24
C LEU A 114 -8.15 15.47 6.12
N ASP A 115 -8.88 14.56 6.71
CA ASP A 115 -8.32 13.47 7.49
C ASP A 115 -7.76 12.38 6.58
N ILE A 116 -6.51 12.59 6.14
CA ILE A 116 -5.80 11.67 5.27
C ILE A 116 -4.56 11.13 5.99
N THR A 117 -4.42 9.82 6.01
CA THR A 117 -3.27 9.10 6.57
C THR A 117 -2.65 8.22 5.50
N ALA A 118 -1.34 8.30 5.30
CA ALA A 118 -0.58 7.35 4.51
C ALA A 118 0.17 6.36 5.40
N LEU A 119 0.04 5.09 5.12
CA LEU A 119 0.77 3.96 5.69
C LEU A 119 1.78 3.49 4.64
N LEU A 120 3.06 3.61 4.95
CA LEU A 120 4.17 3.34 4.06
C LEU A 120 4.91 2.11 4.56
N SER A 121 4.63 0.95 3.96
CA SER A 121 5.25 -0.31 4.35
C SER A 121 6.56 -0.53 3.60
N GLU A 122 7.61 -0.96 4.29
CA GLU A 122 8.84 -1.45 3.65
C GLU A 122 8.52 -2.75 2.90
N ALA A 123 8.59 -2.70 1.58
CA ALA A 123 8.18 -3.81 0.73
C ALA A 123 9.26 -4.15 -0.31
N SER A 124 9.25 -5.40 -0.78
CA SER A 124 10.08 -5.83 -1.89
C SER A 124 9.55 -5.25 -3.22
N PRO A 125 10.40 -4.66 -4.07
CA PRO A 125 9.99 -4.25 -5.41
C PRO A 125 9.90 -5.41 -6.41
N MET A 126 10.41 -6.59 -6.04
CA MET A 126 10.58 -7.72 -6.96
C MET A 126 9.38 -8.67 -7.01
N TYR A 127 8.54 -8.68 -5.96
CA TYR A 127 7.39 -9.57 -5.84
C TYR A 127 6.33 -8.96 -4.90
N PRO A 128 5.07 -9.44 -4.99
CA PRO A 128 4.02 -9.00 -4.06
C PRO A 128 4.39 -9.35 -2.62
N ASP A 129 4.66 -8.33 -1.81
CA ASP A 129 5.06 -8.49 -0.41
C ASP A 129 3.84 -8.54 0.50
N VAL A 130 3.39 -9.75 0.76
CA VAL A 130 2.18 -10.00 1.55
C VAL A 130 2.38 -9.69 3.03
N ARG A 131 3.62 -9.80 3.53
CA ARG A 131 3.92 -9.46 4.92
C ARG A 131 3.86 -7.96 5.14
N ALA A 132 4.45 -7.18 4.23
CA ALA A 132 4.32 -5.73 4.24
C ALA A 132 2.85 -5.29 4.18
N ALA A 133 2.03 -5.97 3.36
CA ALA A 133 0.60 -5.73 3.32
C ALA A 133 -0.11 -6.09 4.62
N ALA A 134 0.27 -7.20 5.29
CA ALA A 134 -0.33 -7.61 6.56
C ALA A 134 -0.09 -6.57 7.65
N VAL A 135 1.13 -6.05 7.79
CA VAL A 135 1.47 -4.99 8.76
C VAL A 135 0.66 -3.72 8.52
N ALA A 136 0.47 -3.33 7.25
CA ALA A 136 -0.38 -2.19 6.93
C ALA A 136 -1.86 -2.43 7.32
N ILE A 137 -2.38 -3.64 7.13
CA ILE A 137 -3.76 -4.00 7.49
C ILE A 137 -3.94 -4.03 9.01
N GLU A 138 -2.95 -4.50 9.77
CA GLU A 138 -2.97 -4.42 11.24
C GLU A 138 -3.07 -2.96 11.70
N ALA A 139 -2.28 -2.07 11.12
CA ALA A 139 -2.38 -0.64 11.41
C ALA A 139 -3.73 -0.04 11.03
N ILE A 140 -4.36 -0.48 9.92
CA ILE A 140 -5.72 -0.06 9.58
C ILE A 140 -6.72 -0.53 10.62
N THR A 141 -6.58 -1.75 11.14
CA THR A 141 -7.42 -2.26 12.22
C THR A 141 -7.31 -1.37 13.46
N GLU A 142 -6.10 -0.95 13.84
CA GLU A 142 -5.88 -0.03 14.96
C GLU A 142 -6.47 1.37 14.70
N LEU A 143 -6.27 1.90 13.50
CA LEU A 143 -6.76 3.23 13.11
C LEU A 143 -8.28 3.32 13.04
N THR A 144 -8.95 2.23 12.63
CA THR A 144 -10.39 2.22 12.36
C THR A 144 -11.19 1.51 13.44
N GLY A 145 -10.55 0.68 14.26
CA GLY A 145 -11.22 -0.23 15.20
C GLY A 145 -12.00 -1.37 14.50
N LYS A 146 -11.75 -1.59 13.20
CA LYS A 146 -12.45 -2.59 12.38
C LYS A 146 -11.56 -3.79 12.16
N GLU A 147 -11.98 -4.97 12.62
CA GLU A 147 -11.24 -6.20 12.37
C GLU A 147 -11.26 -6.59 10.89
N ILE A 148 -10.06 -6.72 10.31
CA ILE A 148 -9.86 -7.18 8.95
C ILE A 148 -9.18 -8.56 9.01
N PRO A 149 -9.83 -9.65 8.56
CA PRO A 149 -9.26 -10.99 8.66
C PRO A 149 -8.01 -11.15 7.78
N LEU A 150 -6.86 -11.44 8.42
CA LEU A 150 -5.59 -11.64 7.74
C LEU A 150 -5.34 -13.10 7.29
N SER A 151 -6.13 -14.07 7.74
CA SER A 151 -5.89 -15.49 7.49
C SER A 151 -5.73 -15.84 6.02
N LYS A 152 -6.64 -15.37 5.17
CA LYS A 152 -6.57 -15.59 3.71
C LYS A 152 -5.39 -14.88 3.06
N LEU A 153 -5.01 -13.71 3.55
CA LEU A 153 -3.85 -12.97 3.06
C LEU A 153 -2.57 -13.76 3.36
N LEU A 154 -2.42 -14.24 4.59
CA LEU A 154 -1.25 -15.01 5.04
C LEU A 154 -1.16 -16.41 4.41
N GLU A 155 -2.29 -17.06 4.10
CA GLU A 155 -2.31 -18.28 3.31
C GLU A 155 -1.80 -18.05 1.89
N ASN A 156 -2.25 -16.98 1.24
CA ASN A 156 -1.77 -16.59 -0.08
C ASN A 156 -0.28 -16.20 -0.07
N ALA A 157 0.22 -15.60 1.02
CA ALA A 157 1.63 -15.27 1.20
C ALA A 157 2.53 -16.49 1.04
N ARG A 158 2.21 -17.55 1.76
CA ARG A 158 2.98 -18.81 1.72
C ARG A 158 3.03 -19.40 0.32
N SER A 159 1.92 -19.37 -0.40
CA SER A 159 1.85 -19.86 -1.78
C SER A 159 2.72 -19.03 -2.74
N ILE A 160 2.72 -17.70 -2.59
CA ILE A 160 3.54 -16.79 -3.41
C ILE A 160 5.03 -16.97 -3.09
N GLU A 161 5.40 -17.00 -1.80
CA GLU A 161 6.78 -17.21 -1.35
C GLU A 161 7.33 -18.54 -1.88
N GLN A 162 6.57 -19.62 -1.83
CA GLN A 162 6.96 -20.91 -2.38
C GLN A 162 7.18 -20.85 -3.90
N SER A 163 6.27 -20.23 -4.64
CA SER A 163 6.40 -20.09 -6.09
C SER A 163 7.62 -19.24 -6.49
N VAL A 164 7.92 -18.19 -5.76
CA VAL A 164 9.11 -17.35 -5.97
C VAL A 164 10.39 -18.15 -5.68
N GLN A 165 10.40 -18.93 -4.59
CA GLN A 165 11.53 -19.79 -4.23
C GLN A 165 11.80 -20.84 -5.30
N GLU A 166 10.80 -21.50 -5.82
CA GLU A 166 10.91 -22.48 -6.91
C GLU A 166 11.47 -21.87 -8.20
N ILE A 167 11.07 -20.62 -8.53
CA ILE A 167 11.60 -19.89 -9.68
C ILE A 167 13.10 -19.58 -9.48
N ILE A 168 13.50 -19.10 -8.31
CA ILE A 168 14.88 -18.78 -7.98
C ILE A 168 15.76 -20.05 -8.04
N GLU A 169 15.30 -21.14 -7.45
CA GLU A 169 16.00 -22.42 -7.45
C GLU A 169 16.13 -23.02 -8.87
N SER A 170 15.12 -22.85 -9.72
CA SER A 170 15.17 -23.28 -11.11
C SER A 170 16.05 -22.42 -12.01
N ALA A 171 16.27 -21.16 -11.66
CA ALA A 171 17.13 -20.22 -12.41
C ALA A 171 18.62 -20.32 -12.04
N THR A 172 18.94 -20.83 -10.85
CA THR A 172 20.32 -20.93 -10.33
C THR A 172 21.28 -21.84 -11.18
N PRO A 173 20.83 -22.90 -11.87
CA PRO A 173 21.71 -23.73 -12.70
C PRO A 173 22.20 -23.07 -14.01
N LEU A 174 21.71 -21.90 -14.36
CA LEU A 174 22.07 -21.21 -15.61
C LEU A 174 23.22 -20.20 -15.49
N LEU A 175 23.79 -20.03 -14.30
CA LEU A 175 24.98 -19.21 -14.11
C LEU A 175 26.22 -20.08 -14.27
N PRO A 176 27.14 -19.79 -15.22
CA PRO A 176 28.39 -20.51 -15.34
C PRO A 176 29.21 -20.34 -14.07
N SER A 177 29.86 -21.43 -13.62
CA SER A 177 30.79 -21.40 -12.51
C SER A 177 31.91 -20.40 -12.78
N PRO A 178 32.41 -19.65 -11.79
CA PRO A 178 33.49 -18.67 -11.98
C PRO A 178 34.86 -19.29 -12.34
N ASP A 179 34.94 -20.60 -12.50
CA ASP A 179 36.18 -21.36 -12.74
C ASP A 179 36.23 -22.09 -14.12
N ASP A 180 35.38 -21.70 -15.11
CA ASP A 180 35.51 -22.16 -16.51
C ASP A 180 36.07 -21.08 -17.42
#